data_8675ec23099ae2249d6495a21916bd41
#
_entry.id   8675ec23099ae2249d6495a21916bd41
#
_cell.length_a   1.000
_cell.length_b   1.000
_cell.length_c   1.000
_cell.angle_alpha   90.00
_cell.angle_beta   90.00
_cell.angle_gamma   90.00
#
_symmetry.space_group_name_H-M   'P 1'
#
loop_
_entity.id
_entity.type
_entity.pdbx_description
1 polymer ?
#
loop_
_entity_poly.entity_id
_entity_poly.type
_entity_poly.pdbx_seq_one_letter_code
_entity_poly.pdbx_strand_id
1 'polypeptide(L)'
;MTILYILLLHLLIKLNQFLLMTGTVKFFNGAKGYGFITNDETSEDIFVHVTSLDGIRLNEGDKVEYSEEDGKKGKVATEVKLIEE
;
A
#
# COMPACT_ATOMS: atom_id res chain seq x y z
N MET A 1 12.34 -33.59 -1.91
CA MET A 1 13.01 -32.35 -1.45
C MET A 1 12.65 -31.12 -2.28
N THR A 2 12.61 -31.24 -3.60
CA THR A 2 12.27 -30.13 -4.48
C THR A 2 10.84 -29.62 -4.25
N ILE A 3 9.91 -30.54 -3.95
CA ILE A 3 8.50 -30.21 -3.69
C ILE A 3 8.36 -29.37 -2.42
N LEU A 4 9.11 -29.70 -1.36
CA LEU A 4 9.08 -28.95 -0.11
C LEU A 4 9.57 -27.51 -0.30
N TYR A 5 10.60 -27.32 -1.12
CA TYR A 5 11.13 -26.00 -1.44
C TYR A 5 10.12 -25.16 -2.20
N ILE A 6 9.46 -25.76 -3.19
CA ILE A 6 8.42 -25.08 -3.99
C ILE A 6 7.24 -24.70 -3.11
N LEU A 7 6.82 -25.57 -2.20
CA LEU A 7 5.73 -25.29 -1.27
C LEU A 7 6.07 -24.14 -0.32
N LEU A 8 7.31 -24.10 0.18
CA LEU A 8 7.79 -23.01 1.01
C LEU A 8 7.81 -21.69 0.25
N LEU A 9 8.24 -21.72 -1.01
CA LEU A 9 8.24 -20.54 -1.87
C LEU A 9 6.84 -20.03 -2.11
N HIS A 10 5.89 -20.91 -2.39
CA HIS A 10 4.48 -20.54 -2.55
C HIS A 10 3.91 -19.92 -1.29
N LEU A 11 4.26 -20.45 -0.12
CA LEU A 11 3.79 -19.91 1.15
C LEU A 11 4.34 -18.51 1.39
N LEU A 12 5.62 -18.29 1.08
CA LEU A 12 6.24 -16.97 1.21
C LEU A 12 5.61 -15.95 0.26
N ILE A 13 5.32 -16.35 -0.96
CA ILE A 13 4.66 -15.50 -1.95
C ILE A 13 3.25 -15.12 -1.46
N LYS A 14 2.50 -16.09 -0.95
CA LYS A 14 1.17 -15.84 -0.41
C LYS A 14 1.19 -14.91 0.80
N LEU A 15 2.18 -15.06 1.68
CA LEU A 15 2.35 -14.18 2.82
C LEU A 15 2.65 -12.75 2.39
N ASN A 16 3.49 -12.58 1.36
CA ASN A 16 3.77 -11.25 0.81
C ASN A 16 2.52 -10.62 0.21
N GLN A 17 1.73 -11.39 -0.52
CA GLN A 17 0.48 -10.90 -1.11
C GLN A 17 -0.54 -10.53 -0.03
N PHE A 18 -0.56 -11.29 1.07
CA PHE A 18 -1.44 -11.02 2.19
C PHE A 18 -1.09 -9.70 2.91
N LEU A 19 0.21 -9.35 2.95
CA LEU A 19 0.69 -8.13 3.59
C LEU A 19 0.50 -6.89 2.72
N LEU A 20 0.19 -7.05 1.42
CA LEU A 20 -0.06 -5.93 0.53
C LEU A 20 -1.55 -5.64 0.47
N MET A 21 -1.86 -4.36 0.63
CA MET A 21 -3.23 -3.87 0.52
C MET A 21 -3.39 -3.14 -0.80
N THR A 22 -4.64 -3.06 -1.28
CA THR A 22 -4.97 -2.22 -2.42
C THR A 22 -5.91 -1.12 -1.98
N GLY A 23 -5.77 0.04 -2.58
CA GLY A 23 -6.59 1.18 -2.25
C GLY A 23 -6.68 2.17 -3.38
N THR A 24 -7.48 3.19 -3.14
CA THR A 24 -7.71 4.28 -4.09
C THR A 24 -7.34 5.59 -3.41
N VAL A 25 -6.55 6.42 -4.09
CA VAL A 25 -6.15 7.72 -3.54
C VAL A 25 -7.40 8.59 -3.39
N LYS A 26 -7.71 8.96 -2.15
CA LYS A 26 -8.82 9.85 -1.84
C LYS A 26 -8.45 11.29 -2.17
N PHE A 27 -7.31 11.74 -1.70
CA PHE A 27 -6.67 12.96 -2.13
C PHE A 27 -5.19 12.93 -1.73
N PHE A 28 -4.42 13.78 -2.37
CA PHE A 28 -3.01 13.97 -2.00
C PHE A 28 -2.65 15.44 -2.22
N ASN A 29 -2.10 16.06 -1.17
CA ASN A 29 -1.63 17.45 -1.23
C ASN A 29 -0.11 17.44 -1.41
N GLY A 30 0.35 17.66 -2.64
CA GLY A 30 1.77 17.64 -2.96
C GLY A 30 2.57 18.75 -2.28
N ALA A 31 1.96 19.90 -2.06
CA ALA A 31 2.64 21.02 -1.40
C ALA A 31 2.92 20.73 0.07
N LYS A 32 2.00 20.05 0.75
CA LYS A 32 2.16 19.68 2.16
C LYS A 32 2.76 18.29 2.35
N GLY A 33 2.80 17.49 1.29
CA GLY A 33 3.44 16.17 1.31
C GLY A 33 2.67 15.08 2.04
N TYR A 34 1.35 15.13 2.04
CA TYR A 34 0.54 14.08 2.63
C TYR A 34 -0.81 13.93 1.93
N GLY A 35 -1.47 12.82 2.20
CA GLY A 35 -2.80 12.55 1.69
C GLY A 35 -3.39 11.33 2.36
N PHE A 36 -4.46 10.80 1.77
CA PHE A 36 -5.15 9.62 2.26
C PHE A 36 -5.46 8.66 1.13
N ILE A 37 -5.33 7.38 1.44
CA ILE A 37 -5.71 6.27 0.57
C ILE A 37 -6.90 5.59 1.24
N THR A 38 -7.96 5.34 0.49
CA THR A 38 -9.09 4.55 0.97
C THR A 38 -8.81 3.08 0.67
N ASN A 39 -8.78 2.25 1.71
CA ASN A 39 -8.59 0.81 1.53
C ASN A 39 -9.80 0.25 0.78
N ASP A 40 -9.55 -0.49 -0.31
CA ASP A 40 -10.64 -0.99 -1.17
C ASP A 40 -11.50 -2.05 -0.48
N GLU A 41 -10.95 -2.77 0.49
CA GLU A 41 -11.70 -3.82 1.19
C GLU A 41 -12.45 -3.30 2.41
N THR A 42 -11.82 -2.43 3.21
CA THR A 42 -12.37 -1.99 4.49
C THR A 42 -13.03 -0.63 4.43
N SER A 43 -12.76 0.13 3.36
CA SER A 43 -13.19 1.54 3.22
C SER A 43 -12.60 2.49 4.26
N GLU A 44 -11.58 2.05 5.00
CA GLU A 44 -10.87 2.91 5.93
C GLU A 44 -9.94 3.86 5.19
N ASP A 45 -9.81 5.08 5.70
CA ASP A 45 -8.86 6.05 5.17
C ASP A 45 -7.52 5.87 5.87
N ILE A 46 -6.48 5.67 5.06
CA ILE A 46 -5.12 5.39 5.53
C ILE A 46 -4.24 6.59 5.18
N PHE A 47 -3.60 7.16 6.18
CA PHE A 47 -2.69 8.30 6.00
C PHE A 47 -1.47 7.88 5.18
N VAL A 48 -1.06 8.75 4.24
CA VAL A 48 0.15 8.52 3.44
C VAL A 48 0.99 9.80 3.44
N HIS A 49 2.28 9.64 3.71
CA HIS A 49 3.24 10.74 3.66
C HIS A 49 4.10 10.62 2.39
N VAL A 50 4.57 11.76 1.90
CA VAL A 50 5.36 11.81 0.65
C VAL A 50 6.60 10.92 0.71
N THR A 51 7.17 10.69 1.89
CA THR A 51 8.34 9.83 2.05
C THR A 51 8.05 8.36 1.73
N SER A 52 6.79 7.95 1.75
CA SER A 52 6.40 6.57 1.42
C SER A 52 6.19 6.35 -0.07
N LEU A 53 6.31 7.38 -0.89
CA LEU A 53 5.98 7.33 -2.31
C LEU A 53 7.17 7.05 -3.23
N ASP A 54 8.38 7.13 -2.72
CA ASP A 54 9.61 6.86 -3.48
C ASP A 54 9.64 7.61 -4.83
N GLY A 55 9.27 8.89 -4.80
CA GLY A 55 9.32 9.77 -5.98
C GLY A 55 8.10 9.69 -6.89
N ILE A 56 7.15 8.81 -6.65
CA ILE A 56 5.92 8.80 -7.47
C ILE A 56 4.97 9.92 -7.04
N ARG A 57 4.16 10.36 -7.99
CA ARG A 57 3.13 11.37 -7.76
C ARG A 57 1.76 10.70 -7.71
N LEU A 58 1.01 10.98 -6.64
CA LEU A 58 -0.34 10.46 -6.49
C LEU A 58 -1.37 11.51 -6.90
N ASN A 59 -2.36 11.06 -7.66
CA ASN A 59 -3.52 11.88 -8.03
C ASN A 59 -4.78 11.24 -7.48
N GLU A 60 -5.78 12.04 -7.20
CA GLU A 60 -7.08 11.57 -6.75
C GLU A 60 -7.63 10.52 -7.71
N GLY A 61 -8.08 9.39 -7.16
CA GLY A 61 -8.63 8.29 -7.95
C GLY A 61 -7.61 7.25 -8.39
N ASP A 62 -6.31 7.49 -8.21
CA ASP A 62 -5.29 6.50 -8.57
C ASP A 62 -5.42 5.24 -7.74
N LYS A 63 -5.23 4.09 -8.37
CA LYS A 63 -5.17 2.81 -7.68
C LYS A 63 -3.74 2.51 -7.26
N VAL A 64 -3.58 2.06 -6.03
CA VAL A 64 -2.27 1.83 -5.44
C VAL A 64 -2.23 0.50 -4.68
N GLU A 65 -1.04 -0.07 -4.60
CA GLU A 65 -0.69 -1.11 -3.63
C GLU A 65 0.13 -0.46 -2.54
N TYR A 66 -0.08 -0.89 -1.30
CA TYR A 66 0.65 -0.32 -0.17
C TYR A 66 0.67 -1.32 0.98
N SER A 67 1.60 -1.10 1.91
CA SER A 67 1.62 -1.82 3.19
C SER A 67 1.08 -0.91 4.28
N GLU A 68 0.43 -1.47 5.29
CA GLU A 68 -0.07 -0.71 6.43
C GLU A 68 0.85 -0.92 7.62
N GLU A 69 1.15 0.17 8.31
CA GLU A 69 1.88 0.15 9.57
C GLU A 69 1.13 0.97 10.61
N ASP A 70 1.29 0.61 11.87
CA ASP A 70 0.70 1.37 12.96
C ASP A 70 1.51 2.64 13.21
N GLY A 71 0.86 3.79 13.06
CA GLY A 71 1.44 5.07 13.41
C GLY A 71 0.92 5.57 14.75
N LYS A 72 1.38 6.72 15.18
CA LYS A 72 0.99 7.30 16.48
C LYS A 72 -0.48 7.67 16.54
N LYS A 73 -1.08 8.01 15.39
CA LYS A 73 -2.47 8.46 15.31
C LYS A 73 -3.36 7.51 14.51
N GLY A 74 -2.87 6.32 14.20
CA GLY A 74 -3.60 5.36 13.40
C GLY A 74 -2.72 4.72 12.35
N LYS A 75 -3.35 3.99 11.44
CA LYS A 75 -2.61 3.28 10.38
C LYS A 75 -2.06 4.24 9.35
N VAL A 76 -0.85 3.96 8.90
CA VAL A 76 -0.18 4.73 7.85
C VAL A 76 0.20 3.79 6.70
N ALA A 77 0.17 4.33 5.48
CA ALA A 77 0.58 3.59 4.29
C ALA A 77 2.08 3.73 4.10
N THR A 78 2.72 2.61 3.79
CA THR A 78 4.15 2.57 3.46
C THR A 78 4.34 1.82 2.15
N GLU A 79 5.48 2.03 1.50
CA GLU A 79 5.82 1.31 0.26
C GLU A 79 4.71 1.40 -0.79
N VAL A 80 4.24 2.60 -1.05
CA VAL A 80 3.13 2.83 -1.96
C VAL A 80 3.61 2.73 -3.40
N LYS A 81 2.88 1.95 -4.21
CA LYS A 81 3.16 1.79 -5.64
C LYS A 81 1.88 1.99 -6.44
N LEU A 82 2.02 2.64 -7.58
CA LEU A 82 0.89 2.78 -8.50
C LEU A 82 0.60 1.45 -9.19
N ILE A 83 -0.68 1.11 -9.26
CA ILE A 83 -1.13 -0.04 -10.05
C ILE A 83 -1.40 0.49 -11.45
N GLU A 84 -0.67 -0.01 -12.43
CA GLU A 84 -0.88 0.31 -13.84
C GLU A 84 -1.78 -0.76 -14.46
N GLU A 85 -2.89 -0.31 -15.02
CA GLU A 85 -3.82 -1.20 -15.72
C GLU A 85 -3.62 -1.09 -17.22
#